data_257646a6cc4edf421f75c284a0cd0540
#
_entry.id   257646a6cc4edf421f75c284a0cd0540
#
_cell.length_a   1.000
_cell.length_b   1.000
_cell.length_c   1.000
_cell.angle_alpha   90.00
_cell.angle_beta   90.00
_cell.angle_gamma   90.00
#
_symmetry.space_group_name_H-M   'P 1'
#
loop_
_entity.id
_entity.type
_entity.pdbx_description
1 polymer ?
#
loop_
_entity_poly.entity_id
_entity_poly.type
_entity_poly.pdbx_seq_one_letter_code
_entity_poly.pdbx_strand_id
1 'polypeptide(L)'
;MPNAPRPYRNGTHQGVDFYGSDGCTQVTNSTAVVAAKAGTVVRADLDYRDLTAAELQKYEAAPTTDEALDAFRGRQVWIDHGGVITRYAHLGGIAAGISKGTTVSQGQLVGYVGESGTPESVTNPGTEYHLHFEVWVNGSYVGAGLAATEVRALYQGLFAP
;
A
#
# COMPACT_ATOMS: atom_id res chain seq x y z
N MET A 1 1.29 -2.15 10.97
CA MET A 1 2.36 -1.22 11.41
C MET A 1 3.67 -1.65 10.80
N PRO A 2 4.57 -0.73 10.39
CA PRO A 2 5.92 -1.07 9.92
C PRO A 2 6.68 -1.93 10.91
N ASN A 3 7.61 -2.73 10.40
CA ASN A 3 8.42 -3.72 11.14
C ASN A 3 7.63 -4.88 11.76
N ALA A 4 6.32 -4.98 11.57
CA ALA A 4 5.59 -6.18 11.98
C ALA A 4 6.11 -7.38 11.18
N PRO A 5 6.36 -8.53 11.82
CA PRO A 5 6.79 -9.74 11.13
C PRO A 5 5.72 -10.17 10.10
N ARG A 6 6.19 -10.65 8.96
CA ARG A 6 5.38 -11.30 7.93
C ARG A 6 5.89 -12.74 7.73
N PRO A 7 5.55 -13.70 8.63
CA PRO A 7 6.11 -15.05 8.60
C PRO A 7 5.88 -15.78 7.28
N TYR A 8 4.71 -15.58 6.65
CA TYR A 8 4.34 -16.22 5.39
C TYR A 8 5.27 -15.87 4.21
N ARG A 9 6.02 -14.75 4.31
CA ARG A 9 7.01 -14.34 3.32
C ARG A 9 8.41 -14.14 3.88
N ASN A 10 8.68 -14.63 5.11
CA ASN A 10 9.96 -14.48 5.80
C ASN A 10 10.51 -13.04 5.76
N GLY A 11 9.64 -12.06 5.92
CA GLY A 11 9.95 -10.64 5.76
C GLY A 11 9.30 -9.75 6.81
N THR A 12 9.38 -8.45 6.57
CA THR A 12 8.81 -7.39 7.41
C THR A 12 7.80 -6.56 6.66
N HIS A 13 6.82 -6.06 7.37
CA HIS A 13 5.85 -5.09 6.88
C HIS A 13 6.51 -3.71 6.73
N GLN A 14 6.31 -3.04 5.58
CA GLN A 14 6.98 -1.77 5.29
C GLN A 14 6.05 -0.56 5.42
N GLY A 15 4.79 -0.78 5.74
CA GLY A 15 3.76 0.26 5.83
C GLY A 15 2.79 0.06 6.97
N VAL A 16 1.65 0.74 6.87
CA VAL A 16 0.50 0.62 7.76
C VAL A 16 -0.66 0.07 6.95
N ASP A 17 -1.34 -0.95 7.49
CA ASP A 17 -2.57 -1.47 6.93
C ASP A 17 -3.77 -0.83 7.64
N PHE A 18 -4.72 -0.33 6.86
CA PHE A 18 -5.97 0.26 7.34
C PHE A 18 -7.12 -0.68 6.99
N TYR A 19 -7.55 -1.45 8.00
CA TYR A 19 -8.71 -2.34 7.93
C TYR A 19 -9.96 -1.68 8.47
N GLY A 20 -11.14 -2.16 8.06
CA GLY A 20 -12.42 -1.69 8.58
C GLY A 20 -12.64 -1.98 10.07
N SER A 21 -11.97 -3.01 10.61
CA SER A 21 -12.02 -3.37 12.03
C SER A 21 -11.29 -2.39 12.95
N ASP A 22 -10.34 -1.62 12.40
CA ASP A 22 -9.42 -0.78 13.18
C ASP A 22 -9.91 0.67 13.33
N GLY A 23 -11.03 1.00 12.71
CA GLY A 23 -11.56 2.36 12.65
C GLY A 23 -13.08 2.44 12.83
N CYS A 24 -13.58 3.67 12.82
CA CYS A 24 -15.01 3.95 12.90
C CYS A 24 -15.74 3.78 11.53
N THR A 25 -15.02 3.40 10.48
CA THR A 25 -15.55 3.31 9.12
C THR A 25 -15.34 1.92 8.56
N GLN A 26 -16.40 1.33 8.03
CA GLN A 26 -16.28 0.07 7.31
C GLN A 26 -15.46 0.29 6.02
N VAL A 27 -14.40 -0.49 5.84
CA VAL A 27 -13.58 -0.50 4.63
C VAL A 27 -14.12 -1.55 3.67
N THR A 28 -14.37 -1.12 2.44
CA THR A 28 -14.87 -1.96 1.34
C THR A 28 -14.10 -1.63 0.07
N ASN A 29 -14.34 -2.37 -1.01
CA ASN A 29 -13.76 -2.10 -2.33
C ASN A 29 -14.24 -0.79 -2.98
N SER A 30 -15.17 -0.07 -2.38
CA SER A 30 -15.62 1.27 -2.80
C SER A 30 -15.08 2.40 -1.89
N THR A 31 -14.34 2.06 -0.84
CA THR A 31 -13.75 3.06 0.06
C THR A 31 -12.73 3.89 -0.68
N ALA A 32 -12.93 5.23 -0.67
CA ALA A 32 -12.06 6.16 -1.36
C ALA A 32 -10.67 6.23 -0.73
N VAL A 33 -9.64 6.25 -1.57
CA VAL A 33 -8.25 6.50 -1.20
C VAL A 33 -7.86 7.87 -1.70
N VAL A 34 -7.40 8.74 -0.80
CA VAL A 34 -7.05 10.13 -1.12
C VAL A 34 -5.58 10.41 -0.89
N ALA A 35 -5.02 11.38 -1.62
CA ALA A 35 -3.64 11.81 -1.47
C ALA A 35 -3.40 12.40 -0.08
N ALA A 36 -2.44 11.88 0.66
CA ALA A 36 -2.09 12.33 2.02
C ALA A 36 -1.55 13.77 2.02
N LYS A 37 -0.94 14.22 0.92
CA LYS A 37 -0.39 15.56 0.73
C LYS A 37 -0.38 15.90 -0.76
N ALA A 38 -0.32 17.18 -1.12
CA ALA A 38 -0.12 17.62 -2.50
C ALA A 38 1.24 17.11 -3.04
N GLY A 39 1.27 16.74 -4.32
CA GLY A 39 2.49 16.21 -4.95
C GLY A 39 2.27 15.79 -6.40
N THR A 40 3.25 15.07 -6.95
CA THR A 40 3.20 14.56 -8.31
C THR A 40 3.17 13.03 -8.30
N VAL A 41 2.26 12.44 -9.05
CA VAL A 41 2.18 10.99 -9.23
C VAL A 41 3.41 10.50 -9.99
N VAL A 42 4.21 9.64 -9.38
CA VAL A 42 5.42 9.05 -10.01
C VAL A 42 5.20 7.62 -10.49
N ARG A 43 4.15 6.94 -9.98
CA ARG A 43 3.69 5.62 -10.44
C ARG A 43 2.16 5.54 -10.35
N ALA A 44 1.54 4.94 -11.35
CA ALA A 44 0.12 4.57 -11.36
C ALA A 44 -0.03 3.31 -12.23
N ASP A 45 -0.44 2.20 -11.64
CA ASP A 45 -0.52 0.89 -12.29
C ASP A 45 -1.86 0.72 -13.01
N LEU A 46 -2.06 1.47 -14.10
CA LEU A 46 -3.31 1.49 -14.84
C LEU A 46 -3.63 0.15 -15.52
N ASP A 47 -2.61 -0.54 -15.99
CA ASP A 47 -2.72 -1.82 -16.70
C ASP A 47 -2.52 -3.04 -15.76
N TYR A 48 -2.63 -2.83 -14.45
CA TYR A 48 -2.48 -3.92 -13.48
C TYR A 48 -3.54 -5.00 -13.70
N ARG A 49 -3.11 -6.25 -13.64
CA ARG A 49 -3.96 -7.44 -13.52
C ARG A 49 -3.64 -8.21 -12.24
N ASP A 50 -4.62 -8.85 -11.67
CA ASP A 50 -4.43 -9.68 -10.47
C ASP A 50 -3.53 -10.89 -10.77
N LEU A 51 -2.88 -11.39 -9.71
CA LEU A 51 -2.03 -12.57 -9.77
C LEU A 51 -2.85 -13.81 -10.15
N THR A 52 -2.26 -14.66 -10.95
CA THR A 52 -2.72 -16.04 -11.11
C THR A 52 -2.24 -16.91 -9.95
N ALA A 53 -2.88 -18.06 -9.72
CA ALA A 53 -2.44 -19.01 -8.70
C ALA A 53 -0.98 -19.48 -8.89
N ALA A 54 -0.54 -19.62 -10.16
CA ALA A 54 0.85 -20.00 -10.47
C ALA A 54 1.85 -18.87 -10.13
N GLU A 55 1.48 -17.61 -10.38
CA GLU A 55 2.31 -16.45 -10.02
C GLU A 55 2.36 -16.27 -8.50
N LEU A 56 1.25 -16.44 -7.79
CA LEU A 56 1.22 -16.43 -6.33
C LEU A 56 2.19 -17.47 -5.78
N GLN A 57 2.11 -18.72 -6.23
CA GLN A 57 3.01 -19.80 -5.81
C GLN A 57 4.49 -19.46 -6.11
N LYS A 58 4.78 -18.90 -7.31
CA LYS A 58 6.13 -18.45 -7.68
C LYS A 58 6.67 -17.42 -6.67
N TYR A 59 5.88 -16.41 -6.34
CA TYR A 59 6.31 -15.34 -5.44
C TYR A 59 6.39 -15.77 -3.98
N GLU A 60 5.54 -16.67 -3.52
CA GLU A 60 5.64 -17.28 -2.20
C GLU A 60 6.90 -18.14 -2.03
N ALA A 61 7.41 -18.73 -3.11
CA ALA A 61 8.67 -19.50 -3.08
C ALA A 61 9.92 -18.60 -2.94
N ALA A 62 9.85 -17.32 -3.32
CA ALA A 62 10.94 -16.35 -3.20
C ALA A 62 10.43 -14.96 -2.74
N PRO A 63 9.80 -14.89 -1.55
CA PRO A 63 8.93 -13.78 -1.16
C PRO A 63 9.67 -12.50 -0.78
N THR A 64 10.99 -12.52 -0.70
CA THR A 64 11.83 -11.37 -0.31
C THR A 64 12.47 -10.67 -1.51
N THR A 65 12.26 -11.15 -2.72
CA THR A 65 12.76 -10.49 -3.93
C THR A 65 11.97 -9.20 -4.19
N ASP A 66 12.60 -8.21 -4.82
CA ASP A 66 11.93 -6.95 -5.17
C ASP A 66 10.72 -7.20 -6.08
N GLU A 67 10.81 -8.16 -7.01
CA GLU A 67 9.71 -8.57 -7.87
C GLU A 67 8.53 -9.12 -7.08
N ALA A 68 8.77 -10.01 -6.12
CA ALA A 68 7.73 -10.58 -5.27
C ALA A 68 7.11 -9.52 -4.35
N LEU A 69 7.94 -8.67 -3.75
CA LEU A 69 7.46 -7.56 -2.90
C LEU A 69 6.59 -6.57 -3.70
N ASP A 70 6.96 -6.28 -4.95
CA ASP A 70 6.15 -5.42 -5.81
C ASP A 70 4.84 -6.10 -6.21
N ALA A 71 4.89 -7.39 -6.57
CA ALA A 71 3.71 -8.19 -6.90
C ALA A 71 2.74 -8.29 -5.72
N PHE A 72 3.24 -8.53 -4.51
CA PHE A 72 2.43 -8.59 -3.29
C PHE A 72 1.78 -7.23 -2.92
N ARG A 73 2.34 -6.09 -3.33
CA ARG A 73 1.67 -4.79 -3.19
C ARG A 73 0.49 -4.60 -4.12
N GLY A 74 0.40 -5.38 -5.18
CA GLY A 74 -0.69 -5.32 -6.13
C GLY A 74 -0.72 -4.01 -6.92
N ARG A 75 -1.91 -3.51 -7.23
CA ARG A 75 -2.11 -2.22 -7.92
C ARG A 75 -1.73 -1.07 -7.02
N GLN A 76 -0.88 -0.16 -7.51
CA GLN A 76 -0.29 0.91 -6.71
C GLN A 76 -0.45 2.28 -7.36
N VAL A 77 -0.50 3.30 -6.49
CA VAL A 77 -0.21 4.70 -6.82
C VAL A 77 0.90 5.19 -5.90
N TRP A 78 1.91 5.87 -6.46
CA TRP A 78 2.97 6.51 -5.69
C TRP A 78 2.98 8.00 -5.97
N ILE A 79 3.11 8.82 -4.94
CA ILE A 79 3.11 10.28 -5.04
C ILE A 79 4.38 10.82 -4.39
N ASP A 80 5.13 11.63 -5.15
CA ASP A 80 6.29 12.38 -4.65
C ASP A 80 5.82 13.76 -4.16
N HIS A 81 6.17 14.07 -2.93
CA HIS A 81 5.84 15.30 -2.22
C HIS A 81 7.06 16.24 -2.07
N GLY A 82 8.09 16.06 -2.89
CA GLY A 82 9.34 16.79 -2.81
C GLY A 82 10.38 16.08 -1.93
N GLY A 83 10.67 14.81 -2.25
CA GLY A 83 11.65 13.97 -1.56
C GLY A 83 11.04 13.00 -0.52
N VAL A 84 9.74 13.11 -0.26
CA VAL A 84 8.96 12.11 0.48
C VAL A 84 8.02 11.45 -0.50
N ILE A 85 8.04 10.12 -0.59
CA ILE A 85 7.13 9.34 -1.44
C ILE A 85 6.12 8.63 -0.57
N THR A 86 4.82 8.84 -0.85
CA THR A 86 3.76 7.98 -0.31
C THR A 86 3.37 6.94 -1.34
N ARG A 87 3.15 5.71 -0.88
CA ARG A 87 2.69 4.59 -1.71
C ARG A 87 1.37 4.07 -1.18
N TYR A 88 0.44 3.90 -2.09
CA TYR A 88 -0.90 3.38 -1.85
C TYR A 88 -0.99 2.05 -2.59
N ALA A 89 -1.16 0.96 -1.88
CA ALA A 89 -1.11 -0.39 -2.42
C ALA A 89 -2.41 -1.17 -2.13
N HIS A 90 -2.53 -2.36 -2.71
CA HIS A 90 -3.72 -3.21 -2.73
C HIS A 90 -4.96 -2.52 -3.32
N LEU A 91 -4.77 -1.54 -4.22
CA LEU A 91 -5.89 -0.79 -4.78
C LEU A 91 -6.80 -1.70 -5.65
N GLY A 92 -8.11 -1.55 -5.49
CA GLY A 92 -9.11 -2.15 -6.36
C GLY A 92 -9.25 -1.41 -7.70
N GLY A 93 -8.95 -0.10 -7.70
CA GLY A 93 -8.98 0.73 -8.89
C GLY A 93 -8.25 2.05 -8.67
N ILE A 94 -7.81 2.68 -9.77
CA ILE A 94 -7.21 4.02 -9.79
C ILE A 94 -8.27 4.99 -10.27
N ALA A 95 -8.36 6.16 -9.65
CA ALA A 95 -9.34 7.19 -9.99
C ALA A 95 -9.10 7.75 -11.39
N ALA A 96 -10.17 8.14 -12.08
CA ALA A 96 -10.09 8.75 -13.40
C ALA A 96 -9.20 10.00 -13.37
N GLY A 97 -8.34 10.15 -14.39
CA GLY A 97 -7.40 11.27 -14.50
C GLY A 97 -6.13 11.13 -13.68
N ILE A 98 -5.95 10.06 -12.89
CA ILE A 98 -4.72 9.77 -12.17
C ILE A 98 -3.81 8.90 -13.04
N SER A 99 -2.64 9.45 -13.38
CA SER A 99 -1.59 8.77 -14.15
C SER A 99 -0.22 9.33 -13.75
N LYS A 100 0.86 8.67 -14.13
CA LYS A 100 2.21 9.20 -13.92
C LYS A 100 2.35 10.60 -14.52
N GLY A 101 2.85 11.54 -13.73
CA GLY A 101 3.00 12.97 -14.06
C GLY A 101 1.82 13.84 -13.61
N THR A 102 0.69 13.26 -13.18
CA THR A 102 -0.45 14.03 -12.65
C THR A 102 -0.06 14.75 -11.35
N THR A 103 -0.32 16.05 -11.27
CA THR A 103 -0.25 16.81 -10.02
C THR A 103 -1.55 16.62 -9.25
N VAL A 104 -1.44 16.31 -7.96
CA VAL A 104 -2.60 16.11 -7.06
C VAL A 104 -2.53 17.06 -5.88
N SER A 105 -3.69 17.48 -5.39
CA SER A 105 -3.84 18.22 -4.13
C SER A 105 -3.99 17.25 -2.96
N GLN A 106 -3.69 17.71 -1.74
CA GLN A 106 -4.04 16.95 -0.52
C GLN A 106 -5.54 16.68 -0.48
N GLY A 107 -5.93 15.46 -0.13
CA GLY A 107 -7.33 15.03 -0.08
C GLY A 107 -7.94 14.71 -1.45
N GLN A 108 -7.20 14.87 -2.56
CA GLN A 108 -7.68 14.47 -3.88
C GLN A 108 -7.82 12.95 -3.99
N LEU A 109 -8.94 12.50 -4.56
CA LEU A 109 -9.18 11.08 -4.84
C LEU A 109 -8.11 10.54 -5.79
N VAL A 110 -7.43 9.44 -5.39
CA VAL A 110 -6.41 8.79 -6.22
C VAL A 110 -6.74 7.34 -6.57
N GLY A 111 -7.66 6.72 -5.85
CA GLY A 111 -8.09 5.35 -6.11
C GLY A 111 -9.12 4.86 -5.10
N TYR A 112 -9.31 3.56 -5.10
CA TYR A 112 -10.25 2.88 -4.21
C TYR A 112 -9.54 1.70 -3.56
N VAL A 113 -9.91 1.41 -2.31
CA VAL A 113 -9.41 0.24 -1.59
C VAL A 113 -9.74 -1.04 -2.37
N GLY A 114 -8.86 -2.00 -2.26
CA GLY A 114 -9.02 -3.33 -2.81
C GLY A 114 -8.29 -4.36 -1.97
N GLU A 115 -7.91 -5.44 -2.59
CA GLU A 115 -7.10 -6.53 -2.03
C GLU A 115 -6.09 -7.05 -3.06
N SER A 116 -5.86 -6.29 -4.15
CA SER A 116 -4.98 -6.71 -5.24
C SER A 116 -3.59 -7.09 -4.73
N GLY A 117 -3.02 -8.17 -5.25
CA GLY A 117 -1.69 -8.68 -4.87
C GLY A 117 -1.64 -9.41 -3.52
N THR A 118 -2.72 -9.46 -2.74
CA THR A 118 -2.77 -10.31 -1.55
C THR A 118 -2.96 -11.78 -1.95
N PRO A 119 -2.52 -12.77 -1.15
CA PRO A 119 -2.86 -14.17 -1.37
C PRO A 119 -4.36 -14.40 -1.46
N GLU A 120 -5.14 -13.69 -0.64
CA GLU A 120 -6.59 -13.80 -0.57
C GLU A 120 -7.27 -13.34 -1.86
N SER A 121 -6.74 -12.35 -2.57
CA SER A 121 -7.27 -11.93 -3.88
C SER A 121 -7.32 -13.07 -4.90
N VAL A 122 -6.48 -14.10 -4.72
CA VAL A 122 -6.41 -15.30 -5.56
C VAL A 122 -7.17 -16.47 -4.96
N THR A 123 -7.07 -16.69 -3.64
CA THR A 123 -7.56 -17.91 -2.96
C THR A 123 -8.96 -17.76 -2.38
N ASN A 124 -9.33 -16.56 -1.94
CA ASN A 124 -10.62 -16.27 -1.31
C ASN A 124 -11.03 -14.79 -1.54
N PRO A 125 -11.29 -14.37 -2.78
CA PRO A 125 -11.54 -12.96 -3.11
C PRO A 125 -12.69 -12.34 -2.31
N GLY A 126 -12.50 -11.08 -1.90
CA GLY A 126 -13.50 -10.30 -1.17
C GLY A 126 -13.34 -10.33 0.35
N THR A 127 -12.25 -10.88 0.88
CA THR A 127 -12.06 -11.08 2.32
C THR A 127 -10.97 -10.23 2.95
N GLU A 128 -10.07 -9.61 2.16
CA GLU A 128 -8.90 -8.88 2.66
C GLU A 128 -8.85 -7.41 2.20
N TYR A 129 -10.01 -6.77 2.05
CA TYR A 129 -10.05 -5.35 1.69
C TYR A 129 -9.38 -4.48 2.75
N HIS A 130 -8.26 -3.85 2.36
CA HIS A 130 -7.55 -2.87 3.16
C HIS A 130 -6.69 -1.95 2.29
N LEU A 131 -6.32 -0.80 2.82
CA LEU A 131 -5.29 0.04 2.24
C LEU A 131 -3.95 -0.30 2.92
N HIS A 132 -2.96 -0.74 2.15
CA HIS A 132 -1.56 -0.73 2.58
C HIS A 132 -0.91 0.59 2.17
N PHE A 133 -0.44 1.35 3.16
CA PHE A 133 0.13 2.68 2.99
C PHE A 133 1.57 2.73 3.49
N GLU A 134 2.48 3.21 2.64
CA GLU A 134 3.90 3.36 2.96
C GLU A 134 4.33 4.83 2.84
N VAL A 135 5.24 5.26 3.70
CA VAL A 135 5.96 6.55 3.58
C VAL A 135 7.44 6.26 3.41
N TRP A 136 8.05 6.81 2.37
CA TRP A 136 9.45 6.58 2.00
C TRP A 136 10.22 7.88 1.95
N VAL A 137 11.43 7.86 2.51
CA VAL A 137 12.39 8.98 2.49
C VAL A 137 13.76 8.42 2.15
N ASN A 138 14.45 9.02 1.17
CA ASN A 138 15.79 8.61 0.76
C ASN A 138 15.93 7.09 0.47
N GLY A 139 14.92 6.50 -0.16
CA GLY A 139 14.94 5.08 -0.56
C GLY A 139 14.66 4.08 0.57
N SER A 140 14.26 4.55 1.75
CA SER A 140 13.88 3.70 2.88
C SER A 140 12.48 4.03 3.38
N TYR A 141 11.73 3.02 3.84
CA TYR A 141 10.45 3.29 4.47
C TYR A 141 10.64 3.89 5.87
N VAL A 142 9.77 4.81 6.23
CA VAL A 142 9.80 5.48 7.54
C VAL A 142 9.57 4.46 8.64
N GLY A 143 10.47 4.43 9.61
CA GLY A 143 10.47 3.46 10.71
C GLY A 143 11.35 2.23 10.47
N ALA A 144 12.03 2.11 9.32
CA ALA A 144 12.97 1.01 9.08
C ALA A 144 14.04 0.93 10.19
N GLY A 145 14.20 -0.27 10.75
CA GLY A 145 15.18 -0.53 11.82
C GLY A 145 14.80 -0.05 13.22
N LEU A 146 13.67 0.64 13.39
CA LEU A 146 13.18 1.07 14.71
C LEU A 146 12.47 -0.07 15.45
N ALA A 147 12.48 -0.03 16.79
CA ALA A 147 11.68 -0.94 17.60
C ALA A 147 10.18 -0.68 17.43
N ALA A 148 9.34 -1.68 17.67
CA ALA A 148 7.89 -1.59 17.46
C ALA A 148 7.23 -0.43 18.22
N THR A 149 7.70 -0.12 19.43
CA THR A 149 7.20 1.00 20.24
C THR A 149 7.56 2.35 19.63
N GLU A 150 8.76 2.51 19.10
CA GLU A 150 9.25 3.73 18.45
C GLU A 150 8.49 3.97 17.14
N VAL A 151 8.29 2.91 16.33
CA VAL A 151 7.48 2.97 15.10
C VAL A 151 6.06 3.42 15.41
N ARG A 152 5.44 2.85 16.46
CA ARG A 152 4.08 3.22 16.85
C ARG A 152 4.00 4.70 17.22
N ALA A 153 4.92 5.20 18.05
CA ALA A 153 4.94 6.60 18.44
C ALA A 153 5.16 7.54 17.24
N LEU A 154 6.07 7.17 16.32
CA LEU A 154 6.34 7.91 15.09
C LEU A 154 5.08 8.04 14.23
N TYR A 155 4.40 6.92 13.95
CA TYR A 155 3.20 6.94 13.11
C TYR A 155 1.99 7.58 13.79
N GLN A 156 1.85 7.48 15.10
CA GLN A 156 0.85 8.25 15.84
C GLN A 156 1.07 9.76 15.68
N GLY A 157 2.34 10.22 15.68
CA GLY A 157 2.68 11.62 15.40
C GLY A 157 2.42 12.03 13.94
N LEU A 158 2.67 11.14 12.97
CA LEU A 158 2.42 11.40 11.54
C LEU A 158 0.93 11.52 11.21
N PHE A 159 0.05 10.80 11.92
CA PHE A 159 -1.39 10.79 11.71
C PHE A 159 -2.15 11.63 12.74
N ALA A 160 -1.44 12.31 13.65
CA ALA A 160 -2.09 13.25 14.55
C ALA A 160 -2.75 14.41 13.76
N PRO A 161 -3.95 14.87 14.18
CA PRO A 161 -4.65 15.97 13.52
C PRO A 161 -3.91 17.30 13.65
#